data_0548c44cfea2c0bf7e8625abbb45d594
#
_entry.id   0548c44cfea2c0bf7e8625abbb45d594
#
_cell.length_a   1.000
_cell.length_b   1.000
_cell.length_c   1.000
_cell.angle_alpha   90.00
_cell.angle_beta   90.00
_cell.angle_gamma   90.00
#
_symmetry.space_group_name_H-M   'P 1'
#
loop_
_entity.id
_entity.type
_entity.pdbx_description
1 polymer ?
#
loop_
_entity_poly.entity_id
_entity_poly.type
_entity_poly.pdbx_seq_one_letter_code
_entity_poly.pdbx_strand_id
1 'polypeptide(L)'
;MSSKVAIVRTKPATVLADTHRLMNLADYQATLPKDRDTALKINISWHFFYPASSTTPWQLDGVIRTLKRDGYDPSLIHGCHNRTVVIDSHLGERENKQVNVIEAHGLKNVHLYEGEEWINVREAVGDLADKFLCLNQVYPDGFMIPKRFIGENIIHLPTVKTHVFTTTTGAMKNAFGGLLN
;
A
#
# COMPACT_ATOMS: atom_id res chain seq x y z
N MET A 1 18.74 -4.93 -12.15
CA MET A 1 17.56 -4.43 -12.91
C MET A 1 17.49 -2.93 -12.72
N SER A 2 17.26 -2.17 -13.79
CA SER A 2 17.02 -0.72 -13.68
C SER A 2 15.56 -0.51 -13.30
N SER A 3 15.29 0.29 -12.25
CA SER A 3 13.94 0.68 -11.87
C SER A 3 13.43 1.77 -12.80
N LYS A 4 12.20 1.63 -13.29
CA LYS A 4 11.52 2.68 -14.05
C LYS A 4 10.79 3.63 -13.11
N VAL A 5 10.94 4.94 -13.32
CA VAL A 5 10.17 5.98 -12.62
C VAL A 5 9.30 6.68 -13.65
N ALA A 6 7.99 6.67 -13.43
CA ALA A 6 7.02 7.37 -14.27
C ALA A 6 6.40 8.54 -13.51
N ILE A 7 6.26 9.68 -14.19
CA ILE A 7 5.64 10.88 -13.64
C ILE A 7 4.57 11.36 -14.62
N VAL A 8 3.36 11.54 -14.14
CA VAL A 8 2.24 12.07 -14.90
C VAL A 8 1.60 13.22 -14.12
N ARG A 9 1.42 14.35 -14.79
CA ARG A 9 0.62 15.46 -14.25
C ARG A 9 -0.85 15.16 -14.55
N THR A 10 -1.66 15.10 -13.50
CA THR A 10 -3.08 14.77 -13.59
C THR A 10 -3.96 16.03 -13.56
N LYS A 11 -5.21 15.88 -14.01
CA LYS A 11 -6.29 16.86 -13.85
C LYS A 11 -7.54 16.16 -13.31
N PRO A 12 -8.46 16.86 -12.65
CA PRO A 12 -9.69 16.23 -12.13
C PRO A 12 -10.46 15.44 -13.19
N ALA A 13 -10.54 15.95 -14.42
CA ALA A 13 -11.26 15.30 -15.51
C ALA A 13 -10.58 14.03 -16.07
N THR A 14 -9.28 13.84 -15.84
CA THR A 14 -8.50 12.76 -16.46
C THR A 14 -7.81 11.85 -15.46
N VAL A 15 -7.91 12.11 -14.16
CA VAL A 15 -7.13 11.44 -13.11
C VAL A 15 -7.21 9.91 -13.16
N LEU A 16 -8.36 9.33 -13.47
CA LEU A 16 -8.51 7.87 -13.56
C LEU A 16 -7.79 7.30 -14.79
N ALA A 17 -7.91 7.97 -15.93
CA ALA A 17 -7.18 7.59 -17.14
C ALA A 17 -5.66 7.83 -17.00
N ASP A 18 -5.29 8.91 -16.34
CA ASP A 18 -3.89 9.25 -16.07
C ASP A 18 -3.25 8.21 -15.13
N THR A 19 -4.00 7.64 -14.18
CA THR A 19 -3.50 6.55 -13.32
C THR A 19 -3.17 5.31 -14.15
N HIS A 20 -4.06 4.91 -15.06
CA HIS A 20 -3.77 3.80 -15.98
C HIS A 20 -2.52 4.07 -16.83
N ARG A 21 -2.42 5.27 -17.40
CA ARG A 21 -1.23 5.68 -18.15
C ARG A 21 0.03 5.65 -17.31
N LEU A 22 -0.02 6.17 -16.06
CA LEU A 22 1.11 6.21 -15.13
C LEU A 22 1.63 4.79 -14.84
N MET A 23 0.75 3.87 -14.48
CA MET A 23 1.11 2.49 -14.14
C MET A 23 1.76 1.78 -15.33
N ASN A 24 1.18 1.92 -16.53
CA ASN A 24 1.74 1.30 -17.73
C ASN A 24 3.06 1.96 -18.17
N LEU A 25 3.24 3.26 -18.01
CA LEU A 25 4.54 3.91 -18.22
C LEU A 25 5.62 3.39 -17.27
N ALA A 26 5.26 3.04 -16.05
CA ALA A 26 6.16 2.40 -15.09
C ALA A 26 6.41 0.92 -15.39
N ASP A 27 5.72 0.33 -16.38
CA ASP A 27 5.84 -1.08 -16.75
C ASP A 27 5.53 -2.04 -15.58
N TYR A 28 4.50 -1.70 -14.80
CA TYR A 28 4.18 -2.40 -13.56
C TYR A 28 3.86 -3.88 -13.75
N GLN A 29 3.28 -4.26 -14.90
CA GLN A 29 2.93 -5.64 -15.21
C GLN A 29 4.14 -6.56 -15.33
N ALA A 30 5.33 -6.01 -15.62
CA ALA A 30 6.57 -6.79 -15.68
C ALA A 30 7.04 -7.23 -14.27
N THR A 31 6.54 -6.62 -13.21
CA THR A 31 6.98 -6.87 -11.83
C THR A 31 5.89 -7.43 -10.93
N LEU A 32 4.63 -7.35 -11.33
CA LEU A 32 3.49 -7.80 -10.56
C LEU A 32 2.80 -8.99 -11.28
N PRO A 33 3.10 -10.24 -10.91
CA PRO A 33 2.43 -11.43 -11.44
C PRO A 33 0.90 -11.37 -11.21
N LYS A 34 0.12 -11.79 -12.21
CA LYS A 34 -1.36 -11.70 -12.15
C LYS A 34 -2.01 -12.84 -11.36
N ASP A 35 -1.27 -13.90 -11.12
CA ASP A 35 -1.68 -15.13 -10.43
C ASP A 35 -1.48 -15.07 -8.91
N ARG A 36 -1.19 -13.90 -8.37
CA ARG A 36 -0.94 -13.67 -6.94
C ARG A 36 -1.89 -12.64 -6.37
N ASP A 37 -2.18 -12.79 -5.08
CA ASP A 37 -2.87 -11.75 -4.33
C ASP A 37 -2.16 -10.41 -4.47
N THR A 38 -2.94 -9.36 -4.57
CA THR A 38 -2.44 -8.00 -4.77
C THR A 38 -3.01 -7.07 -3.70
N ALA A 39 -2.17 -6.73 -2.74
CA ALA A 39 -2.47 -5.81 -1.67
C ALA A 39 -2.32 -4.36 -2.12
N LEU A 40 -3.37 -3.58 -2.00
CA LEU A 40 -3.36 -2.13 -2.17
C LEU A 40 -3.11 -1.48 -0.81
N LYS A 41 -1.84 -1.19 -0.50
CA LYS A 41 -1.47 -0.63 0.81
C LYS A 41 -1.86 0.84 0.90
N ILE A 42 -3.02 1.06 1.50
CA ILE A 42 -3.62 2.37 1.73
C ILE A 42 -2.86 3.10 2.84
N ASN A 43 -2.75 4.41 2.73
CA ASN A 43 -2.25 5.29 3.78
C ASN A 43 -3.41 6.06 4.40
N ILE A 44 -3.65 5.86 5.69
CA ILE A 44 -4.58 6.65 6.49
C ILE A 44 -3.75 7.46 7.48
N SER A 45 -3.64 8.76 7.23
CA SER A 45 -2.80 9.65 8.05
C SER A 45 -3.57 10.32 9.17
N TRP A 46 -4.87 10.45 8.99
CA TRP A 46 -5.78 11.04 9.96
C TRP A 46 -7.18 10.45 9.79
N HIS A 47 -7.89 10.28 10.89
CA HIS A 47 -9.24 9.72 10.83
C HIS A 47 -10.33 10.74 10.44
N PHE A 48 -10.01 12.02 10.44
CA PHE A 48 -10.86 13.04 9.81
C PHE A 48 -10.43 13.29 8.37
N PHE A 49 -11.35 13.73 7.53
CA PHE A 49 -11.04 14.05 6.14
C PHE A 49 -10.18 15.31 6.03
N TYR A 50 -8.97 15.12 5.54
CA TYR A 50 -8.08 16.19 5.12
C TYR A 50 -7.63 15.92 3.68
N PRO A 51 -7.96 16.82 2.73
CA PRO A 51 -7.50 16.67 1.35
C PRO A 51 -5.98 16.46 1.28
N ALA A 52 -5.54 15.50 0.46
CA ALA A 52 -4.13 15.18 0.23
C ALA A 52 -3.31 14.74 1.46
N SER A 53 -3.94 14.36 2.57
CA SER A 53 -3.22 13.80 3.72
C SER A 53 -3.19 12.27 3.75
N SER A 54 -4.24 11.64 3.25
CA SER A 54 -4.38 10.18 3.12
C SER A 54 -4.43 9.78 1.65
N THR A 55 -4.36 8.47 1.35
CA THR A 55 -4.63 7.96 0.01
C THR A 55 -5.96 8.51 -0.49
N THR A 56 -5.97 9.15 -1.64
CA THR A 56 -7.18 9.75 -2.17
C THR A 56 -8.09 8.71 -2.82
N PRO A 57 -9.44 8.86 -2.73
CA PRO A 57 -10.38 7.93 -3.35
C PRO A 57 -10.12 7.73 -4.86
N TRP A 58 -9.82 8.79 -5.59
CA TRP A 58 -9.54 8.70 -7.03
C TRP A 58 -8.21 8.00 -7.36
N GLN A 59 -7.19 8.06 -6.47
CA GLN A 59 -5.96 7.29 -6.63
C GLN A 59 -6.28 5.80 -6.47
N LEU A 60 -7.00 5.44 -5.42
CA LEU A 60 -7.40 4.06 -5.15
C LEU A 60 -8.29 3.51 -6.27
N ASP A 61 -9.32 4.25 -6.68
CA ASP A 61 -10.23 3.88 -7.78
C ASP A 61 -9.47 3.72 -9.11
N GLY A 62 -8.58 4.66 -9.43
CA GLY A 62 -7.78 4.60 -10.65
C GLY A 62 -6.87 3.37 -10.72
N VAL A 63 -6.25 3.00 -9.60
CA VAL A 63 -5.41 1.79 -9.51
C VAL A 63 -6.25 0.52 -9.66
N ILE A 64 -7.38 0.41 -8.97
CA ILE A 64 -8.27 -0.77 -9.06
C ILE A 64 -8.79 -0.93 -10.50
N ARG A 65 -9.25 0.15 -11.12
CA ARG A 65 -9.70 0.12 -12.53
C ARG A 65 -8.59 -0.29 -13.48
N THR A 66 -7.37 0.18 -13.23
CA THR A 66 -6.20 -0.21 -14.04
C THR A 66 -5.93 -1.69 -13.94
N LEU A 67 -5.85 -2.24 -12.73
CA LEU A 67 -5.62 -3.67 -12.52
C LEU A 67 -6.70 -4.52 -13.21
N LYS A 68 -7.98 -4.20 -13.00
CA LYS A 68 -9.09 -4.92 -13.64
C LYS A 68 -9.03 -4.85 -15.17
N ARG A 69 -8.75 -3.66 -15.72
CA ARG A 69 -8.62 -3.45 -17.16
C ARG A 69 -7.47 -4.27 -17.76
N ASP A 70 -6.38 -4.37 -17.04
CA ASP A 70 -5.16 -5.05 -17.49
C ASP A 70 -5.19 -6.56 -17.16
N GLY A 71 -6.35 -7.09 -16.70
CA GLY A 71 -6.63 -8.52 -16.58
C GLY A 71 -6.16 -9.16 -15.26
N TYR A 72 -6.05 -8.38 -14.19
CA TYR A 72 -5.90 -8.93 -12.84
C TYR A 72 -7.26 -9.41 -12.33
N ASP A 73 -7.29 -10.58 -11.69
CA ASP A 73 -8.51 -11.12 -11.10
C ASP A 73 -8.95 -10.27 -9.90
N PRO A 74 -10.18 -9.69 -9.93
CA PRO A 74 -10.69 -8.92 -8.81
C PRO A 74 -10.76 -9.70 -7.48
N SER A 75 -10.92 -11.01 -7.52
CA SER A 75 -10.96 -11.84 -6.32
C SER A 75 -9.61 -11.92 -5.58
N LEU A 76 -8.51 -11.62 -6.28
CA LEU A 76 -7.16 -11.56 -5.75
C LEU A 76 -6.72 -10.14 -5.37
N ILE A 77 -7.56 -9.12 -5.60
CA ILE A 77 -7.24 -7.73 -5.25
C ILE A 77 -7.94 -7.38 -3.93
N HIS A 78 -7.21 -6.75 -3.02
CA HIS A 78 -7.79 -6.28 -1.78
C HIS A 78 -7.12 -4.98 -1.29
N GLY A 79 -7.89 -4.14 -0.61
CA GLY A 79 -7.34 -3.04 0.17
C GLY A 79 -6.65 -3.56 1.41
N CYS A 80 -5.58 -2.91 1.85
CA CYS A 80 -5.03 -3.19 3.16
C CYS A 80 -4.46 -1.94 3.83
N HIS A 81 -4.64 -1.86 5.13
CA HIS A 81 -4.05 -0.79 5.94
C HIS A 81 -3.86 -1.25 7.38
N ASN A 82 -3.16 -0.45 8.16
CA ASN A 82 -2.92 -0.68 9.58
C ASN A 82 -3.47 0.47 10.42
N ARG A 83 -3.77 0.18 11.66
CA ARG A 83 -4.03 1.22 12.66
C ARG A 83 -2.70 1.84 13.12
N THR A 84 -2.78 3.02 13.70
CA THR A 84 -1.69 3.65 14.44
C THR A 84 -2.12 3.93 15.87
N VAL A 85 -1.18 4.33 16.72
CA VAL A 85 -1.45 4.62 18.14
C VAL A 85 -2.53 5.70 18.33
N VAL A 86 -2.62 6.65 17.38
CA VAL A 86 -3.49 7.83 17.49
C VAL A 86 -4.58 7.90 16.44
N ILE A 87 -4.64 6.94 15.51
CA ILE A 87 -5.57 6.95 14.39
C ILE A 87 -6.50 5.76 14.49
N ASP A 88 -7.80 6.03 14.60
CA ASP A 88 -8.81 5.02 14.35
C ASP A 88 -8.88 4.75 12.85
N SER A 89 -8.44 3.56 12.46
CA SER A 89 -8.35 3.19 11.06
C SER A 89 -9.71 2.93 10.40
N HIS A 90 -10.68 2.39 11.15
CA HIS A 90 -12.04 2.15 10.64
C HIS A 90 -12.80 3.48 10.43
N LEU A 91 -12.67 4.40 11.37
CA LEU A 91 -13.21 5.76 11.18
C LEU A 91 -12.49 6.44 10.00
N GLY A 92 -11.16 6.31 9.95
CA GLY A 92 -10.32 6.94 8.94
C GLY A 92 -10.65 6.50 7.52
N GLU A 93 -10.82 5.20 7.25
CA GLU A 93 -11.17 4.70 5.91
C GLU A 93 -12.56 5.16 5.46
N ARG A 94 -13.50 5.26 6.40
CA ARG A 94 -14.85 5.72 6.15
C ARG A 94 -14.90 7.22 5.86
N GLU A 95 -14.28 8.04 6.71
CA GLU A 95 -14.26 9.50 6.53
C GLU A 95 -13.45 9.93 5.29
N ASN A 96 -12.34 9.24 4.98
CA ASN A 96 -11.56 9.48 3.76
C ASN A 96 -12.15 8.78 2.52
N LYS A 97 -13.32 8.13 2.64
CA LYS A 97 -14.07 7.49 1.54
C LYS A 97 -13.35 6.32 0.85
N GLN A 98 -12.36 5.75 1.47
CA GLN A 98 -11.58 4.64 0.90
C GLN A 98 -12.39 3.35 0.92
N VAL A 99 -13.11 3.06 2.01
CA VAL A 99 -14.02 1.90 2.10
C VAL A 99 -15.10 1.96 1.03
N ASN A 100 -15.66 3.14 0.75
CA ASN A 100 -16.67 3.29 -0.31
C ASN A 100 -16.14 2.87 -1.69
N VAL A 101 -14.86 3.16 -1.99
CA VAL A 101 -14.23 2.73 -3.25
C VAL A 101 -14.05 1.21 -3.26
N ILE A 102 -13.53 0.64 -2.18
CA ILE A 102 -13.33 -0.81 -2.05
C ILE A 102 -14.66 -1.57 -2.24
N GLU A 103 -15.71 -1.15 -1.54
CA GLU A 103 -17.05 -1.73 -1.63
C GLU A 103 -17.68 -1.58 -3.02
N ALA A 104 -17.54 -0.39 -3.64
CA ALA A 104 -18.04 -0.15 -5.01
C ALA A 104 -17.40 -1.07 -6.05
N HIS A 105 -16.19 -1.55 -5.80
CA HIS A 105 -15.51 -2.53 -6.64
C HIS A 105 -15.77 -3.98 -6.24
N GLY A 106 -16.48 -4.24 -5.14
CA GLY A 106 -16.74 -5.57 -4.59
C GLY A 106 -15.48 -6.26 -4.05
N LEU A 107 -14.50 -5.49 -3.59
CA LEU A 107 -13.24 -6.00 -3.08
C LEU A 107 -13.28 -6.18 -1.57
N LYS A 108 -12.38 -7.00 -1.04
CA LYS A 108 -12.13 -7.12 0.40
C LYS A 108 -11.28 -5.95 0.90
N ASN A 109 -11.44 -5.58 2.17
CA ASN A 109 -10.56 -4.66 2.86
C ASN A 109 -9.96 -5.37 4.07
N VAL A 110 -8.65 -5.36 4.17
CA VAL A 110 -7.90 -6.08 5.21
C VAL A 110 -7.33 -5.08 6.21
N HIS A 111 -7.69 -5.26 7.45
CA HIS A 111 -7.17 -4.49 8.57
C HIS A 111 -6.01 -5.28 9.19
N LEU A 112 -4.78 -4.90 8.86
CA LEU A 112 -3.58 -5.48 9.48
C LEU A 112 -3.67 -5.24 11.00
N TYR A 113 -3.33 -6.16 11.82
CA TYR A 113 -3.55 -6.22 13.27
C TYR A 113 -4.93 -6.77 13.72
N GLU A 114 -5.77 -7.18 12.79
CA GLU A 114 -7.05 -7.81 13.08
C GLU A 114 -7.08 -9.23 12.53
N GLY A 115 -6.62 -10.19 13.32
CA GLY A 115 -6.63 -11.61 12.94
C GLY A 115 -5.53 -12.03 11.96
N GLU A 116 -4.50 -11.20 11.75
CA GLU A 116 -3.37 -11.56 10.89
C GLU A 116 -2.40 -12.51 11.59
N GLU A 117 -1.85 -13.44 10.83
CA GLU A 117 -0.72 -14.26 11.25
C GLU A 117 0.59 -13.48 11.00
N TRP A 118 1.44 -13.48 12.01
CA TRP A 118 2.72 -12.77 11.98
C TRP A 118 3.88 -13.74 11.94
N ILE A 119 4.91 -13.38 11.19
CA ILE A 119 6.15 -14.14 11.06
C ILE A 119 7.35 -13.22 11.32
N ASN A 120 8.40 -13.77 11.96
CA ASN A 120 9.65 -13.01 12.09
C ASN A 120 10.29 -12.81 10.70
N VAL A 121 10.69 -11.59 10.41
CA VAL A 121 11.28 -11.25 9.12
C VAL A 121 12.52 -12.10 8.81
N ARG A 122 13.33 -12.45 9.81
CA ARG A 122 14.52 -13.30 9.61
C ARG A 122 14.14 -14.70 9.14
N GLU A 123 13.07 -15.25 9.69
CA GLU A 123 12.51 -16.53 9.24
C GLU A 123 11.93 -16.42 7.82
N ALA A 124 11.27 -15.32 7.52
CA ALA A 124 10.62 -15.10 6.24
C ALA A 124 11.60 -14.93 5.06
N VAL A 125 12.74 -14.27 5.29
CA VAL A 125 13.68 -13.88 4.22
C VAL A 125 15.06 -14.58 4.31
N GLY A 126 15.31 -15.33 5.38
CA GLY A 126 16.57 -16.06 5.58
C GLY A 126 17.80 -15.16 5.49
N ASP A 127 18.82 -15.59 4.73
CA ASP A 127 20.09 -14.88 4.56
C ASP A 127 19.95 -13.46 3.99
N LEU A 128 18.79 -13.11 3.40
CA LEU A 128 18.55 -11.74 2.96
C LEU A 128 18.42 -10.76 4.13
N ALA A 129 18.12 -11.25 5.33
CA ALA A 129 18.08 -10.43 6.53
C ALA A 129 19.42 -9.74 6.83
N ASP A 130 20.54 -10.34 6.46
CA ASP A 130 21.87 -9.76 6.66
C ASP A 130 22.14 -8.51 5.79
N LYS A 131 21.29 -8.31 4.76
CA LYS A 131 21.34 -7.13 3.88
C LYS A 131 20.53 -5.95 4.40
N PHE A 132 19.83 -6.12 5.51
CA PHE A 132 19.10 -5.02 6.15
C PHE A 132 20.06 -4.01 6.75
N LEU A 133 20.07 -2.81 6.25
CA LEU A 133 20.98 -1.73 6.65
C LEU A 133 20.95 -1.50 8.17
N CYS A 134 20.33 -0.41 8.61
CA CYS A 134 20.23 -0.08 10.04
C CYS A 134 19.22 -0.96 10.80
N LEU A 135 18.34 -1.70 10.13
CA LEU A 135 17.29 -2.50 10.81
C LEU A 135 17.90 -3.59 11.70
N ASN A 136 19.01 -4.21 11.30
CA ASN A 136 19.68 -5.20 12.14
C ASN A 136 20.31 -4.60 13.41
N GLN A 137 20.62 -3.31 13.41
CA GLN A 137 21.12 -2.61 14.59
C GLN A 137 19.99 -2.23 15.55
N VAL A 138 18.83 -1.91 15.01
CA VAL A 138 17.63 -1.53 15.79
C VAL A 138 16.87 -2.77 16.29
N TYR A 139 16.82 -3.80 15.48
CA TYR A 139 16.09 -5.05 15.72
C TYR A 139 17.01 -6.26 15.55
N PRO A 140 17.94 -6.50 16.48
CA PRO A 140 18.94 -7.59 16.36
C PRO A 140 18.30 -8.99 16.26
N ASP A 141 17.14 -9.19 16.87
CA ASP A 141 16.37 -10.44 16.82
C ASP A 141 15.33 -10.48 15.68
N GLY A 142 15.34 -9.46 14.79
CA GLY A 142 14.34 -9.27 13.75
C GLY A 142 13.10 -8.54 14.27
N PHE A 143 12.09 -8.46 13.43
CA PHE A 143 10.79 -7.86 13.73
C PHE A 143 9.69 -8.67 13.05
N MET A 144 8.45 -8.52 13.50
CA MET A 144 7.31 -9.26 12.97
C MET A 144 6.72 -8.54 11.76
N ILE A 145 6.37 -9.32 10.74
CA ILE A 145 5.64 -8.85 9.55
C ILE A 145 4.39 -9.70 9.34
N PRO A 146 3.33 -9.17 8.72
CA PRO A 146 2.18 -9.99 8.34
C PRO A 146 2.61 -11.11 7.38
N LYS A 147 2.34 -12.35 7.73
CA LYS A 147 2.75 -13.53 6.94
C LYS A 147 2.17 -13.49 5.52
N ARG A 148 0.98 -12.91 5.34
CA ARG A 148 0.35 -12.74 4.04
C ARG A 148 1.23 -12.02 3.01
N PHE A 149 2.12 -11.12 3.43
CA PHE A 149 3.01 -10.40 2.51
C PHE A 149 4.08 -11.29 1.85
N ILE A 150 4.21 -12.54 2.34
CA ILE A 150 5.11 -13.50 1.70
C ILE A 150 4.45 -14.02 0.43
N GLY A 151 4.93 -13.52 -0.71
CA GLY A 151 4.45 -13.92 -2.04
C GLY A 151 3.30 -13.09 -2.61
N GLU A 152 2.71 -12.16 -1.85
CA GLU A 152 1.76 -11.19 -2.39
C GLU A 152 2.46 -10.09 -3.20
N ASN A 153 1.76 -9.54 -4.18
CA ASN A 153 2.09 -8.24 -4.76
C ASN A 153 1.67 -7.14 -3.79
N ILE A 154 2.48 -6.10 -3.63
CA ILE A 154 2.14 -4.95 -2.80
C ILE A 154 2.26 -3.67 -3.62
N ILE A 155 1.15 -2.95 -3.76
CA ILE A 155 1.12 -1.62 -4.37
C ILE A 155 0.93 -0.58 -3.28
N HIS A 156 1.95 0.21 -3.02
CA HIS A 156 1.87 1.30 -2.05
C HIS A 156 1.17 2.52 -2.64
N LEU A 157 0.17 3.04 -1.92
CA LEU A 157 -0.63 4.21 -2.30
C LEU A 157 -0.39 5.39 -1.33
N PRO A 158 0.84 5.88 -1.21
CA PRO A 158 1.16 6.96 -0.29
C PRO A 158 0.73 8.32 -0.83
N THR A 159 0.59 9.26 0.09
CA THR A 159 0.62 10.68 -0.21
C THR A 159 1.98 11.23 0.15
N VAL A 160 2.64 11.95 -0.77
CA VAL A 160 3.90 12.65 -0.48
C VAL A 160 3.59 13.94 0.26
N LYS A 161 4.02 14.01 1.50
CA LYS A 161 3.75 15.16 2.40
C LYS A 161 4.78 15.23 3.51
N THR A 162 4.78 16.33 4.25
CA THR A 162 5.60 16.50 5.47
C THR A 162 5.10 15.58 6.60
N HIS A 163 5.97 15.30 7.54
CA HIS A 163 5.65 14.50 8.73
C HIS A 163 6.52 14.93 9.92
N VAL A 164 5.90 15.01 11.10
CA VAL A 164 6.55 15.53 12.31
C VAL A 164 7.78 14.73 12.75
N PHE A 165 7.74 13.40 12.65
CA PHE A 165 8.85 12.56 13.10
C PHE A 165 9.82 12.14 11.99
N THR A 166 9.33 11.95 10.77
CA THR A 166 10.14 11.40 9.67
C THR A 166 10.45 12.43 8.58
N THR A 167 10.17 13.70 8.83
CA THR A 167 10.30 14.83 7.90
C THR A 167 9.37 14.70 6.70
N THR A 168 9.38 13.56 6.02
CA THR A 168 8.53 13.29 4.86
C THR A 168 7.74 11.99 5.00
N THR A 169 6.60 11.92 4.33
CA THR A 169 5.84 10.68 4.07
C THR A 169 5.96 10.34 2.59
N GLY A 170 6.07 9.06 2.28
CA GLY A 170 6.14 8.54 0.93
C GLY A 170 6.00 7.01 0.95
N ALA A 171 6.36 6.34 -0.14
CA ALA A 171 6.21 4.90 -0.28
C ALA A 171 6.98 4.11 0.78
N MET A 172 8.22 4.48 1.08
CA MET A 172 9.04 3.80 2.09
C MET A 172 8.40 3.85 3.49
N LYS A 173 7.89 5.02 3.89
CA LYS A 173 7.19 5.15 5.18
C LYS A 173 5.89 4.36 5.20
N ASN A 174 5.15 4.35 4.10
CA ASN A 174 3.91 3.57 3.97
C ASN A 174 4.18 2.06 4.01
N ALA A 175 5.29 1.61 3.44
CA ALA A 175 5.75 0.24 3.54
C ALA A 175 6.09 -0.12 4.99
N PHE A 176 6.90 0.71 5.65
CA PHE A 176 7.36 0.49 7.01
C PHE A 176 6.19 0.46 8.02
N GLY A 177 5.25 1.39 7.92
CA GLY A 177 4.12 1.51 8.86
C GLY A 177 3.13 0.34 8.84
N GLY A 178 3.24 -0.59 7.92
CA GLY A 178 2.41 -1.81 7.88
C GLY A 178 3.18 -3.09 8.20
N LEU A 179 4.47 -2.98 8.41
CA LEU A 179 5.37 -4.13 8.52
C LEU A 179 5.83 -4.43 9.95
N LEU A 180 5.61 -3.55 10.89
CA LEU A 180 6.19 -3.72 12.23
C LEU A 180 5.13 -3.95 13.28
N ASN A 181 5.35 -4.99 14.06
CA ASN A 181 4.75 -5.25 15.37
C ASN A 181 5.85 -5.62 16.36
#